data_7aee31e469765954be9518b9a0b2fc67
#
_entry.id   7aee31e469765954be9518b9a0b2fc67
#
_cell.length_a   1.000
_cell.length_b   1.000
_cell.length_c   1.000
_cell.angle_alpha   90.00
_cell.angle_beta   90.00
_cell.angle_gamma   90.00
#
_symmetry.space_group_name_H-M   'P 1'
#
loop_
_entity.id
_entity.type
_entity.pdbx_description
1 polymer ?
#
loop_
_entity_poly.entity_id
_entity_poly.type
_entity_poly.pdbx_seq_one_letter_code
_entity_poly.pdbx_strand_id
1 'polypeptide(L)'
;MGGRAVFRFAVDALPRCLHTVLDETQLALDDVDWVVCHQANSRIIDHCVKALHADAAKFYKNMDRHGNTSAASIPVALNEMAEAGLLKAGQKVSCIGFGGGLTWGGMLVTYKASPFGRGVTEGDGEGKAGKDKTAAQR
;
A
#
# COMPACT_ATOMS: atom_id res chain seq x y z
N MET A 1 15.90 -1.25 -21.14
CA MET A 1 15.43 0.15 -21.06
C MET A 1 16.47 0.99 -20.32
N GLY A 2 16.81 2.17 -20.86
CA GLY A 2 17.76 3.05 -20.18
C GLY A 2 17.17 3.59 -18.87
N GLY A 3 17.88 3.41 -17.74
CA GLY A 3 17.38 3.80 -16.42
C GLY A 3 16.92 5.26 -16.29
N ARG A 4 17.50 6.16 -17.10
CA ARG A 4 17.08 7.58 -17.14
C ARG A 4 15.68 7.77 -17.73
N ALA A 5 15.31 6.99 -18.77
CA ALA A 5 14.00 7.09 -19.39
C ALA A 5 12.91 6.58 -18.43
N VAL A 6 13.15 5.47 -17.76
CA VAL A 6 12.24 4.92 -16.74
C VAL A 6 12.09 5.88 -15.56
N PHE A 7 13.19 6.49 -15.10
CA PHE A 7 13.13 7.48 -14.02
C PHE A 7 12.27 8.68 -14.39
N ARG A 8 12.51 9.30 -15.56
CA ARG A 8 11.69 10.44 -16.04
C ARG A 8 10.23 10.09 -16.14
N PHE A 9 9.93 8.93 -16.72
CA PHE A 9 8.56 8.45 -16.80
C PHE A 9 7.92 8.29 -15.41
N ALA A 10 8.63 7.65 -14.48
CA ALA A 10 8.09 7.36 -13.17
C ALA A 10 7.82 8.60 -12.32
N VAL A 11 8.70 9.61 -12.38
CA VAL A 11 8.52 10.86 -11.63
C VAL A 11 7.32 11.68 -12.12
N ASP A 12 6.93 11.52 -13.38
CA ASP A 12 5.74 12.15 -13.94
C ASP A 12 4.50 11.28 -13.75
N ALA A 13 4.63 9.96 -13.92
CA ALA A 13 3.52 9.02 -13.89
C ALA A 13 2.94 8.82 -12.48
N LEU A 14 3.78 8.75 -11.45
CA LEU A 14 3.34 8.51 -10.08
C LEU A 14 2.40 9.59 -9.54
N PRO A 15 2.75 10.90 -9.58
CA PRO A 15 1.83 11.94 -9.14
C PRO A 15 0.53 11.97 -9.95
N ARG A 16 0.62 11.80 -11.28
CA ARG A 16 -0.55 11.75 -12.15
C ARG A 16 -1.47 10.58 -11.83
N CYS A 17 -0.89 9.40 -11.60
CA CYS A 17 -1.65 8.22 -11.22
C CYS A 17 -2.38 8.44 -9.89
N LEU A 18 -1.70 9.00 -8.88
CA LEU A 18 -2.33 9.27 -7.59
C LEU A 18 -3.47 10.29 -7.76
N HIS A 19 -3.27 11.37 -8.51
CA HIS A 19 -4.34 12.32 -8.81
C HIS A 19 -5.53 11.63 -9.48
N THR A 20 -5.29 10.78 -10.50
CA THR A 20 -6.37 10.04 -11.15
C THR A 20 -7.14 9.15 -10.16
N VAL A 21 -6.44 8.43 -9.28
CA VAL A 21 -7.09 7.60 -8.25
C VAL A 21 -7.93 8.44 -7.29
N LEU A 22 -7.41 9.60 -6.87
CA LEU A 22 -8.13 10.52 -5.97
C LEU A 22 -9.37 11.11 -6.65
N ASP A 23 -9.23 11.57 -7.88
CA ASP A 23 -10.34 12.14 -8.68
C ASP A 23 -11.45 11.11 -8.93
N GLU A 24 -11.09 9.90 -9.34
CA GLU A 24 -12.02 8.79 -9.60
C GLU A 24 -12.77 8.35 -8.32
N THR A 25 -12.11 8.45 -7.17
CA THR A 25 -12.69 8.09 -5.87
C THR A 25 -13.34 9.26 -5.14
N GLN A 26 -13.23 10.48 -5.70
CA GLN A 26 -13.71 11.72 -5.11
C GLN A 26 -13.14 11.97 -3.70
N LEU A 27 -11.89 11.60 -3.48
CA LEU A 27 -11.16 11.79 -2.24
C LEU A 27 -10.04 12.82 -2.41
N ALA A 28 -9.74 13.53 -1.31
CA ALA A 28 -8.51 14.31 -1.19
C ALA A 28 -7.36 13.42 -0.71
N LEU A 29 -6.12 13.86 -0.91
CA LEU A 29 -4.95 13.13 -0.40
C LEU A 29 -4.97 12.98 1.13
N ASP A 30 -5.57 13.94 1.83
CA ASP A 30 -5.70 13.91 3.28
C ASP A 30 -6.64 12.80 3.77
N ASP A 31 -7.57 12.36 2.93
CA ASP A 31 -8.49 11.26 3.22
C ASP A 31 -7.83 9.88 3.07
N VAL A 32 -6.62 9.81 2.51
CA VAL A 32 -5.85 8.59 2.32
C VAL A 32 -4.85 8.45 3.46
N ASP A 33 -4.87 7.30 4.13
CA ASP A 33 -3.99 7.03 5.27
C ASP A 33 -2.58 6.64 4.81
N TRP A 34 -2.48 5.84 3.75
CA TRP A 34 -1.22 5.34 3.23
C TRP A 34 -1.16 5.37 1.70
N VAL A 35 0.01 5.68 1.19
CA VAL A 35 0.36 5.52 -0.23
C VAL A 35 1.49 4.52 -0.36
N VAL A 36 1.23 3.43 -1.06
CA VAL A 36 2.19 2.36 -1.31
C VAL A 36 2.51 2.33 -2.81
N CYS A 37 3.63 2.92 -3.16
CA CYS A 37 4.12 2.92 -4.53
C CYS A 37 4.93 1.65 -4.83
N HIS A 38 5.03 1.30 -6.11
CA HIS A 38 6.04 0.35 -6.57
C HIS A 38 7.43 0.74 -6.03
N GLN A 39 8.09 -0.17 -5.33
CA GLN A 39 9.35 0.04 -4.63
C GLN A 39 10.54 -0.09 -5.59
N ALA A 40 10.61 0.78 -6.60
CA ALA A 40 11.68 0.74 -7.61
C ALA A 40 12.93 1.51 -7.18
N ASN A 41 12.74 2.72 -6.65
CA ASN A 41 13.80 3.62 -6.23
C ASN A 41 13.23 4.68 -5.28
N SER A 42 13.88 4.89 -4.14
CA SER A 42 13.43 5.88 -3.14
C SER A 42 13.34 7.30 -3.70
N ARG A 43 14.25 7.67 -4.60
CA ARG A 43 14.24 9.01 -5.24
C ARG A 43 12.97 9.28 -6.04
N ILE A 44 12.36 8.25 -6.64
CA ILE A 44 11.11 8.38 -7.38
C ILE A 44 9.97 8.71 -6.41
N ILE A 45 9.90 7.99 -5.29
CA ILE A 45 8.90 8.24 -4.25
C ILE A 45 9.10 9.61 -3.62
N ASP A 46 10.35 9.98 -3.29
CA ASP A 46 10.66 11.30 -2.72
C ASP A 46 10.30 12.44 -3.68
N HIS A 47 10.49 12.24 -4.98
CA HIS A 47 10.06 13.20 -6.00
C HIS A 47 8.53 13.33 -6.03
N CYS A 48 7.82 12.21 -5.98
CA CYS A 48 6.36 12.20 -5.91
C CYS A 48 5.84 12.96 -4.69
N VAL A 49 6.40 12.69 -3.51
CA VAL A 49 6.04 13.40 -2.26
C VAL A 49 6.22 14.92 -2.41
N LYS A 50 7.35 15.35 -2.97
CA LYS A 50 7.63 16.78 -3.21
C LYS A 50 6.68 17.40 -4.23
N ALA A 51 6.44 16.72 -5.34
CA ALA A 51 5.55 17.21 -6.41
C ALA A 51 4.10 17.36 -5.94
N LEU A 52 3.68 16.54 -5.01
CA LEU A 52 2.33 16.57 -4.42
C LEU A 52 2.23 17.47 -3.19
N HIS A 53 3.33 18.05 -2.71
CA HIS A 53 3.41 18.75 -1.43
C HIS A 53 2.82 17.91 -0.28
N ALA A 54 3.05 16.59 -0.34
CA ALA A 54 2.43 15.61 0.55
C ALA A 54 3.27 15.37 1.81
N ASP A 55 2.61 14.85 2.86
CA ASP A 55 3.32 14.33 4.02
C ASP A 55 4.07 13.04 3.66
N ALA A 56 5.40 13.07 3.79
CA ALA A 56 6.25 11.92 3.51
C ALA A 56 5.93 10.71 4.40
N ALA A 57 5.38 10.92 5.59
CA ALA A 57 5.00 9.85 6.51
C ALA A 57 3.89 8.94 5.98
N LYS A 58 3.08 9.44 5.04
CA LYS A 58 2.03 8.64 4.37
C LYS A 58 2.60 7.68 3.32
N PHE A 59 3.84 7.87 2.86
CA PHE A 59 4.45 7.07 1.79
C PHE A 59 5.35 6.00 2.37
N TYR A 60 4.89 4.75 2.31
CA TYR A 60 5.67 3.63 2.81
C TYR A 60 6.84 3.27 1.89
N LYS A 61 7.99 3.01 2.50
CA LYS A 61 9.22 2.59 1.80
C LYS A 61 9.88 1.43 2.54
N ASN A 62 10.28 0.39 1.79
CA ASN A 62 10.98 -0.77 2.33
C ASN A 62 12.06 -1.34 1.38
N MET A 63 12.43 -0.58 0.38
CA MET A 63 13.42 -1.03 -0.61
C MET A 63 14.85 -1.12 -0.06
N ASP A 64 15.12 -0.50 1.07
CA ASP A 64 16.36 -0.66 1.84
C ASP A 64 16.53 -2.10 2.36
N ARG A 65 15.44 -2.81 2.61
CA ARG A 65 15.41 -4.19 3.10
C ARG A 65 15.19 -5.23 2.00
N HIS A 66 14.38 -4.91 1.02
CA HIS A 66 13.93 -5.86 0.00
C HIS A 66 14.43 -5.56 -1.42
N GLY A 67 14.92 -4.35 -1.66
CA GLY A 67 15.26 -3.89 -3.01
C GLY A 67 14.03 -3.77 -3.91
N ASN A 68 14.28 -3.78 -5.22
CA ASN A 68 13.20 -3.78 -6.21
C ASN A 68 12.78 -5.23 -6.52
N THR A 69 11.66 -5.65 -5.97
CA THR A 69 11.08 -6.99 -6.16
C THR A 69 10.04 -7.04 -7.29
N SER A 70 10.12 -6.09 -8.23
CA SER A 70 9.24 -6.01 -9.40
C SER A 70 7.75 -5.96 -9.00
N ALA A 71 6.89 -6.80 -9.61
CA ALA A 71 5.45 -6.84 -9.32
C ALA A 71 5.12 -7.21 -7.86
N ALA A 72 6.01 -7.92 -7.17
CA ALA A 72 5.84 -8.29 -5.77
C ALA A 72 6.06 -7.12 -4.79
N SER A 73 6.62 -5.99 -5.22
CA SER A 73 7.03 -4.92 -4.31
C SER A 73 5.87 -4.31 -3.51
N ILE A 74 4.72 -4.10 -4.12
CA ILE A 74 3.53 -3.59 -3.42
C ILE A 74 2.95 -4.64 -2.46
N PRO A 75 2.68 -5.90 -2.88
CA PRO A 75 2.24 -6.95 -1.96
C PRO A 75 3.16 -7.18 -0.77
N VAL A 76 4.48 -7.20 -0.99
CA VAL A 76 5.48 -7.33 0.07
C VAL A 76 5.41 -6.17 1.06
N ALA A 77 5.30 -4.94 0.55
CA ALA A 77 5.15 -3.76 1.39
C ALA A 77 3.86 -3.81 2.24
N LEU A 78 2.73 -4.17 1.63
CA LEU A 78 1.45 -4.30 2.33
C LEU A 78 1.50 -5.39 3.42
N ASN A 79 2.12 -6.55 3.13
CA ASN A 79 2.28 -7.61 4.11
C ASN A 79 3.15 -7.15 5.29
N GLU A 80 4.27 -6.51 5.01
CA GLU A 80 5.17 -5.99 6.04
C GLU A 80 4.48 -4.92 6.92
N MET A 81 3.71 -4.01 6.30
CA MET A 81 2.92 -3.02 7.02
C MET A 81 1.85 -3.67 7.92
N ALA A 82 1.19 -4.72 7.43
CA ALA A 82 0.20 -5.47 8.20
C ALA A 82 0.84 -6.20 9.38
N GLU A 83 1.96 -6.88 9.18
CA GLU A 83 2.71 -7.57 10.24
C GLU A 83 3.26 -6.60 11.29
N ALA A 84 3.67 -5.41 10.88
CA ALA A 84 4.13 -4.35 11.78
C ALA A 84 2.99 -3.59 12.50
N GLY A 85 1.73 -3.93 12.22
CA GLY A 85 0.57 -3.27 12.81
C GLY A 85 0.36 -1.82 12.35
N LEU A 86 0.95 -1.44 11.21
CA LEU A 86 0.78 -0.11 10.61
C LEU A 86 -0.57 0.03 9.91
N LEU A 87 -1.08 -1.06 9.33
CA LEU A 87 -2.39 -1.09 8.69
C LEU A 87 -3.48 -1.41 9.69
N LYS A 88 -4.46 -0.53 9.82
CA LYS A 88 -5.61 -0.70 10.70
C LYS A 88 -6.90 -0.82 9.89
N ALA A 89 -7.84 -1.61 10.40
CA ALA A 89 -9.13 -1.78 9.76
C ALA A 89 -9.81 -0.43 9.48
N GLY A 90 -10.35 -0.27 8.27
CA GLY A 90 -10.98 0.96 7.80
C GLY A 90 -10.06 1.97 7.15
N GLN A 91 -8.74 1.82 7.27
CA GLN A 91 -7.80 2.71 6.61
C GLN A 91 -7.86 2.60 5.09
N LYS A 92 -7.69 3.73 4.43
CA LYS A 92 -7.62 3.85 2.98
C LYS A 92 -6.17 3.83 2.52
N VAL A 93 -5.85 2.91 1.64
CA VAL A 93 -4.50 2.71 1.09
C VAL A 93 -4.55 2.88 -0.42
N SER A 94 -3.81 3.85 -0.95
CA SER A 94 -3.61 3.98 -2.38
C SER A 94 -2.39 3.20 -2.81
N CYS A 95 -2.55 2.25 -3.73
CA CYS A 95 -1.47 1.47 -4.31
C CYS A 95 -1.19 1.95 -5.73
N ILE A 96 0.06 2.29 -6.05
CA ILE A 96 0.45 2.84 -7.34
C ILE A 96 1.63 2.09 -7.92
N GLY A 97 1.44 1.55 -9.12
CA GLY A 97 2.47 0.84 -9.87
C GLY A 97 2.81 1.49 -11.20
N PHE A 98 4.02 1.25 -11.65
CA PHE A 98 4.48 1.55 -13.00
C PHE A 98 5.47 0.50 -13.44
N GLY A 99 5.65 0.35 -14.73
CA GLY A 99 6.55 -0.69 -15.23
C GLY A 99 6.78 -0.66 -16.72
N GLY A 100 7.24 -1.79 -17.21
CA GLY A 100 7.55 -2.01 -18.61
C GLY A 100 6.37 -1.77 -19.54
N GLY A 101 6.68 -1.30 -20.72
CA GLY A 101 5.69 -0.95 -21.71
C GLY A 101 5.49 0.55 -21.96
N LEU A 102 5.95 1.31 -21.17
CA LEU A 102 5.77 2.23 -20.05
C LEU A 102 4.29 2.37 -19.66
N THR A 103 3.88 1.58 -18.72
CA THR A 103 2.52 1.57 -18.17
C THR A 103 2.53 2.02 -16.72
N TRP A 104 1.40 2.52 -16.28
CA TRP A 104 1.13 2.81 -14.89
C TRP A 104 -0.32 2.48 -14.54
N GLY A 105 -0.57 2.24 -13.28
CA GLY A 105 -1.90 2.00 -12.75
C GLY A 105 -1.94 2.20 -11.26
N GLY A 106 -3.11 2.52 -10.76
CA GLY A 106 -3.34 2.70 -9.34
C GLY A 106 -4.71 2.20 -8.91
N MET A 107 -4.83 1.96 -7.62
CA MET A 107 -6.08 1.60 -6.98
C MET A 107 -6.14 2.18 -5.58
N LEU A 108 -7.35 2.40 -5.10
CA LEU A 108 -7.62 2.67 -3.70
C LEU A 108 -8.29 1.45 -3.08
N VAL A 109 -7.78 1.01 -1.95
CA VAL A 109 -8.35 -0.09 -1.19
C VAL A 109 -8.66 0.38 0.24
N THR A 110 -9.74 -0.15 0.82
CA THR A 110 -10.00 -0.03 2.25
C THR A 110 -9.47 -1.29 2.92
N TYR A 111 -8.50 -1.12 3.82
CA TYR A 111 -7.92 -2.25 4.53
C TYR A 111 -8.95 -2.88 5.47
N LYS A 112 -9.05 -4.19 5.42
CA LYS A 112 -9.81 -4.99 6.37
C LYS A 112 -8.87 -5.97 7.04
N ALA A 113 -8.96 -6.10 8.36
CA ALA A 113 -8.19 -7.11 9.07
C ALA A 113 -8.52 -8.51 8.53
N SER A 114 -7.49 -9.35 8.40
CA SER A 114 -7.69 -10.72 7.95
C SER A 114 -8.51 -11.51 8.97
N PRO A 115 -9.57 -12.23 8.55
CA PRO A 115 -10.32 -13.10 9.45
C PRO A 115 -9.49 -14.27 9.97
N PHE A 116 -8.30 -14.52 9.39
CA PHE A 116 -7.38 -15.59 9.78
C PHE A 116 -6.27 -15.14 10.72
N GLY A 117 -6.41 -14.00 11.38
CA GLY A 117 -5.50 -13.53 12.43
C GLY A 117 -4.16 -12.97 11.95
N ARG A 118 -3.88 -12.90 10.66
CA ARG A 118 -2.71 -12.17 10.15
C ARG A 118 -3.10 -10.71 9.98
N GLY A 119 -2.37 -9.82 10.63
CA GLY A 119 -2.62 -8.38 10.59
C GLY A 119 -3.63 -7.90 11.64
N VAL A 120 -3.82 -8.64 12.73
CA VAL A 120 -4.59 -8.16 13.88
C VAL A 120 -3.77 -7.07 14.56
N THR A 121 -4.30 -5.85 14.60
CA THR A 121 -3.74 -4.76 15.39
C THR A 121 -4.23 -4.83 16.82
N GLU A 122 -3.45 -4.35 17.77
CA GLU A 122 -3.89 -4.15 19.15
C GLU A 122 -5.15 -3.25 19.14
N GLY A 123 -6.30 -3.84 19.30
CA GLY A 123 -7.60 -3.15 19.25
C GLY A 123 -8.72 -4.03 18.69
N ASP A 124 -8.38 -5.06 17.92
CA ASP A 124 -9.34 -6.10 17.51
C ASP A 124 -9.37 -7.26 18.53
N GLY A 125 -9.15 -6.91 19.80
CA GLY A 125 -9.20 -7.84 20.89
C GLY A 125 -10.59 -8.45 21.02
N GLU A 126 -10.62 -9.75 21.03
CA GLU A 126 -11.69 -10.71 21.23
C GLU A 126 -12.22 -11.37 19.95
N GLY A 127 -11.32 -12.17 19.33
CA GLY A 127 -11.80 -13.33 18.61
C GLY A 127 -12.45 -14.27 19.60
N LYS A 128 -13.77 -14.27 19.67
CA LYS A 128 -14.52 -15.28 20.44
C LYS A 128 -14.13 -16.65 19.90
N ALA A 129 -13.32 -17.36 20.67
CA ALA A 129 -13.14 -18.79 20.49
C ALA A 129 -14.52 -19.43 20.61
N GLY A 130 -15.10 -19.83 19.49
CA GLY A 130 -16.27 -20.66 19.45
C GLY A 130 -15.99 -21.94 20.23
N LYS A 131 -16.52 -22.06 21.43
CA LYS A 131 -16.57 -23.33 22.13
C LYS A 131 -17.54 -24.22 21.37
N ASP A 132 -17.01 -25.03 20.52
CA ASP A 132 -17.74 -26.17 19.97
C ASP A 132 -17.97 -27.17 21.11
N LYS A 133 -19.15 -27.11 21.70
CA LYS A 133 -19.67 -28.11 22.59
C LYS A 133 -20.46 -29.12 21.77
N THR A 134 -19.78 -30.03 21.14
CA THR A 134 -20.43 -31.26 20.72
C THR A 134 -20.30 -32.27 21.86
N ALA A 135 -21.33 -32.27 22.69
CA ALA A 135 -21.49 -33.27 23.72
C ALA A 135 -21.80 -34.62 23.05
N ALA A 136 -21.00 -35.59 23.40
CA ALA A 136 -21.36 -36.99 23.23
C ALA A 136 -22.61 -37.30 24.03
N GLN A 137 -23.54 -38.00 23.43
CA GLN A 137 -24.45 -38.88 24.14
C GLN A 137 -24.95 -40.00 23.22
N ARG A 138 -24.56 -41.22 23.64
CA ARG A 138 -25.17 -42.55 23.47
C ARG A 138 -24.97 -43.26 22.17
#